data_60f0f9260e5b87a1c29e3255ffcf418f
#
_entry.id   60f0f9260e5b87a1c29e3255ffcf418f
#
_cell.length_a   1.000
_cell.length_b   1.000
_cell.length_c   1.000
_cell.angle_alpha   90.00
_cell.angle_beta   90.00
_cell.angle_gamma   90.00
#
_symmetry.space_group_name_H-M   'P 1'
#
loop_
_entity.id
_entity.type
_entity.pdbx_description
1 polymer ?
#
loop_
_entity_poly.entity_id
_entity_poly.type
_entity_poly.pdbx_seq_one_letter_code
_entity_poly.pdbx_strand_id
1 'polypeptide(L)'
;MSIGPSMPLRLEKPEGIDLAQAARYFGARGGADAATQALLEKCAVPLLAAATPRAVWLEADLDSLTAAGILAGEDVAKHLEGCTAALLLAVTLGPGVDAQIRRAGVGDIAAGVASDALGSALAEQAAEAAEAELRQWAARQGKYLTGRYSPGYGDWPLAVQPLLAAALDTARRAGLCVTENNLLTPRKSITAILGVSDHPVRGHLAGCGHCVLRTRCEYRKRGITCASE
;
A
#
# COMPACT_ATOMS: atom_id res chain seq x y z
N MET A 1 -25.68 10.84 5.55
CA MET A 1 -25.56 9.66 4.67
C MET A 1 -24.60 8.69 5.38
N SER A 2 -24.80 7.40 5.31
CA SER A 2 -23.94 6.44 6.01
C SER A 2 -22.99 5.78 5.00
N ILE A 3 -21.72 5.64 5.38
CA ILE A 3 -20.75 4.84 4.64
C ILE A 3 -21.29 3.41 4.56
N GLY A 4 -21.36 2.84 3.35
CA GLY A 4 -21.88 1.50 3.10
C GLY A 4 -21.01 0.39 3.73
N PRO A 5 -21.48 -0.86 3.70
CA PRO A 5 -20.74 -1.98 4.27
C PRO A 5 -19.48 -2.27 3.45
N SER A 6 -18.39 -2.55 4.15
CA SER A 6 -17.15 -3.00 3.50
C SER A 6 -17.29 -4.45 3.00
N MET A 7 -16.57 -4.77 1.92
CA MET A 7 -16.59 -6.05 1.25
C MET A 7 -15.20 -6.70 1.25
N PRO A 8 -15.08 -8.02 1.50
CA PRO A 8 -13.83 -8.70 1.31
C PRO A 8 -13.46 -8.74 -0.17
N LEU A 9 -12.17 -8.58 -0.47
CA LEU A 9 -11.62 -8.81 -1.79
C LEU A 9 -10.74 -10.06 -1.73
N ARG A 10 -11.04 -11.03 -2.57
CA ARG A 10 -10.23 -12.25 -2.63
C ARG A 10 -8.93 -11.93 -3.36
N LEU A 11 -7.82 -12.12 -2.69
CA LEU A 11 -6.49 -12.06 -3.29
C LEU A 11 -5.93 -13.46 -3.42
N GLU A 12 -5.35 -13.75 -4.56
CA GLU A 12 -4.52 -14.94 -4.72
C GLU A 12 -3.17 -14.71 -4.05
N LYS A 13 -2.60 -15.78 -3.52
CA LYS A 13 -1.27 -15.72 -2.95
C LYS A 13 -0.27 -15.53 -4.10
N PRO A 14 0.61 -14.53 -4.06
CA PRO A 14 1.64 -14.35 -5.07
C PRO A 14 2.53 -15.60 -5.19
N GLU A 15 2.89 -15.97 -6.42
CA GLU A 15 3.79 -17.10 -6.70
C GLU A 15 5.26 -16.77 -6.38
N GLY A 16 5.62 -15.49 -6.36
CA GLY A 16 6.96 -15.01 -6.07
C GLY A 16 6.96 -13.58 -5.53
N ILE A 17 8.14 -13.09 -5.16
CA ILE A 17 8.37 -11.71 -4.71
C ILE A 17 9.22 -10.99 -5.75
N ASP A 18 8.89 -9.76 -6.09
CA ASP A 18 9.73 -8.90 -6.94
C ASP A 18 11.06 -8.60 -6.22
N LEU A 19 12.09 -9.37 -6.60
CA LEU A 19 13.43 -9.24 -6.01
C LEU A 19 14.11 -7.94 -6.40
N ALA A 20 13.79 -7.36 -7.55
CA ALA A 20 14.35 -6.08 -7.97
C ALA A 20 13.78 -4.95 -7.11
N GLN A 21 12.48 -4.96 -6.84
CA GLN A 21 11.87 -4.02 -5.90
C GLN A 21 12.37 -4.24 -4.47
N ALA A 22 12.49 -5.49 -4.02
CA ALA A 22 13.05 -5.82 -2.71
C ALA A 22 14.50 -5.32 -2.56
N ALA A 23 15.33 -5.48 -3.59
CA ALA A 23 16.70 -4.98 -3.60
C ALA A 23 16.77 -3.44 -3.43
N ARG A 24 15.84 -2.70 -4.07
CA ARG A 24 15.74 -1.25 -3.86
C ARG A 24 15.39 -0.89 -2.41
N TYR A 25 14.45 -1.61 -1.80
CA TYR A 25 14.10 -1.42 -0.37
C TYR A 25 15.21 -1.86 0.57
N PHE A 26 16.00 -2.86 0.20
CA PHE A 26 17.20 -3.28 0.93
C PHE A 26 18.32 -2.23 0.87
N GLY A 27 18.27 -1.31 -0.08
CA GLY A 27 19.25 -0.24 -0.28
C GLY A 27 20.33 -0.55 -1.31
N ALA A 28 20.17 -1.60 -2.12
CA ALA A 28 21.06 -1.93 -3.23
C ALA A 28 20.86 -0.92 -4.38
N ARG A 29 21.67 0.14 -4.35
CA ARG A 29 21.63 1.19 -5.38
C ARG A 29 22.36 0.72 -6.64
N GLY A 30 21.65 0.68 -7.78
CA GLY A 30 22.24 0.23 -9.06
C GLY A 30 22.21 -1.29 -9.26
N GLY A 31 21.37 -2.00 -8.49
CA GLY A 31 21.19 -3.44 -8.57
C GLY A 31 21.84 -4.21 -7.42
N ALA A 32 21.33 -5.41 -7.14
CA ALA A 32 21.90 -6.29 -6.13
C ALA A 32 23.16 -7.00 -6.67
N ASP A 33 24.22 -7.02 -5.89
CA ASP A 33 25.34 -7.90 -6.16
C ASP A 33 24.96 -9.38 -5.92
N ALA A 34 25.81 -10.32 -6.32
CA ALA A 34 25.54 -11.75 -6.23
C ALA A 34 25.25 -12.21 -4.77
N ALA A 35 25.91 -11.62 -3.78
CA ALA A 35 25.70 -11.96 -2.39
C ALA A 35 24.35 -11.45 -1.88
N THR A 36 23.99 -10.21 -2.21
CA THR A 36 22.69 -9.63 -1.90
C THR A 36 21.55 -10.39 -2.59
N GLN A 37 21.73 -10.72 -3.86
CA GLN A 37 20.76 -11.50 -4.63
C GLN A 37 20.50 -12.87 -3.96
N ALA A 38 21.54 -13.61 -3.63
CA ALA A 38 21.44 -14.92 -2.97
C ALA A 38 20.76 -14.80 -1.59
N LEU A 39 21.05 -13.74 -0.83
CA LEU A 39 20.41 -13.48 0.46
C LEU A 39 18.90 -13.22 0.29
N LEU A 40 18.50 -12.37 -0.65
CA LEU A 40 17.09 -12.10 -0.94
C LEU A 40 16.35 -13.36 -1.38
N GLU A 41 16.91 -14.15 -2.30
CA GLU A 41 16.34 -15.43 -2.75
C GLU A 41 16.13 -16.41 -1.59
N LYS A 42 17.13 -16.56 -0.74
CA LYS A 42 17.06 -17.42 0.47
C LYS A 42 15.95 -16.98 1.41
N CYS A 43 15.81 -15.67 1.66
CA CYS A 43 14.83 -15.12 2.58
C CYS A 43 13.41 -15.08 1.98
N ALA A 44 13.26 -15.02 0.66
CA ALA A 44 11.97 -14.93 -0.02
C ALA A 44 11.09 -16.17 0.22
N VAL A 45 11.66 -17.37 0.18
CA VAL A 45 10.91 -18.64 0.29
C VAL A 45 10.13 -18.75 1.59
N PRO A 46 10.75 -18.64 2.79
CA PRO A 46 10.01 -18.73 4.05
C PRO A 46 9.06 -17.55 4.26
N LEU A 47 9.39 -16.37 3.75
CA LEU A 47 8.52 -15.20 3.85
C LEU A 47 7.25 -15.37 3.02
N LEU A 48 7.40 -15.81 1.77
CA LEU A 48 6.29 -16.10 0.88
C LEU A 48 5.39 -17.21 1.47
N ALA A 49 6.01 -18.27 2.05
CA ALA A 49 5.26 -19.32 2.71
C ALA A 49 4.38 -18.80 3.86
N ALA A 50 4.88 -17.82 4.63
CA ALA A 50 4.19 -17.24 5.78
C ALA A 50 3.10 -16.22 5.40
N ALA A 51 3.05 -15.75 4.15
CA ALA A 51 2.10 -14.74 3.72
C ALA A 51 0.69 -15.33 3.58
N THR A 52 -0.30 -14.60 4.12
CA THR A 52 -1.74 -14.87 3.99
C THR A 52 -2.45 -13.57 3.59
N PRO A 53 -2.34 -13.16 2.31
CA PRO A 53 -2.88 -11.89 1.84
C PRO A 53 -4.40 -11.81 2.06
N ARG A 54 -4.85 -10.66 2.57
CA ARG A 54 -6.27 -10.33 2.71
C ARG A 54 -6.48 -8.88 2.31
N ALA A 55 -7.60 -8.61 1.68
CA ALA A 55 -8.00 -7.24 1.37
C ALA A 55 -9.48 -7.02 1.70
N VAL A 56 -9.80 -5.79 2.00
CA VAL A 56 -11.16 -5.30 2.23
C VAL A 56 -11.29 -3.92 1.60
N TRP A 57 -12.44 -3.66 1.01
CA TRP A 57 -12.73 -2.39 0.36
C TRP A 57 -14.18 -1.96 0.56
N LEU A 58 -14.47 -0.69 0.31
CA LEU A 58 -15.83 -0.15 0.21
C LEU A 58 -15.85 1.03 -0.76
N GLU A 59 -17.00 1.31 -1.33
CA GLU A 59 -17.29 2.54 -2.07
C GLU A 59 -18.12 3.49 -1.19
N ALA A 60 -17.76 4.76 -1.20
CA ALA A 60 -18.51 5.82 -0.53
C ALA A 60 -18.50 7.12 -1.34
N ASP A 61 -19.55 7.92 -1.21
CA ASP A 61 -19.58 9.28 -1.74
C ASP A 61 -18.61 10.19 -0.95
N LEU A 62 -18.09 11.21 -1.63
CA LEU A 62 -17.08 12.10 -1.05
C LEU A 62 -17.61 12.92 0.15
N ASP A 63 -18.91 13.26 0.15
CA ASP A 63 -19.53 14.02 1.26
C ASP A 63 -19.57 13.18 2.53
N SER A 64 -19.93 11.89 2.42
CA SER A 64 -19.88 10.93 3.54
C SER A 64 -18.48 10.75 4.10
N LEU A 65 -17.46 10.65 3.24
CA LEU A 65 -16.06 10.53 3.67
C LEU A 65 -15.55 11.82 4.32
N THR A 66 -15.98 12.99 3.81
CA THR A 66 -15.67 14.30 4.41
C THR A 66 -16.32 14.42 5.79
N ALA A 67 -17.60 14.08 5.90
CA ALA A 67 -18.34 14.12 7.17
C ALA A 67 -17.74 13.16 8.22
N ALA A 68 -17.18 12.04 7.78
CA ALA A 68 -16.44 11.09 8.63
C ALA A 68 -15.03 11.56 9.01
N GLY A 69 -14.56 12.70 8.52
CA GLY A 69 -13.21 13.23 8.78
C GLY A 69 -12.08 12.46 8.07
N ILE A 70 -12.41 11.64 7.08
CA ILE A 70 -11.42 10.83 6.34
C ILE A 70 -10.69 11.71 5.33
N LEU A 71 -11.37 12.60 4.62
CA LEU A 71 -10.78 13.50 3.63
C LEU A 71 -10.20 14.77 4.31
N ALA A 72 -9.10 14.59 5.04
CA ALA A 72 -8.39 15.67 5.73
C ALA A 72 -7.11 16.02 4.97
N GLY A 73 -7.05 17.23 4.40
CA GLY A 73 -5.90 17.75 3.65
C GLY A 73 -6.23 18.17 2.23
N GLU A 74 -5.40 19.06 1.69
CA GLU A 74 -5.57 19.57 0.32
C GLU A 74 -5.11 18.57 -0.75
N ASP A 75 -4.07 17.79 -0.46
CA ASP A 75 -3.50 16.87 -1.45
C ASP A 75 -4.43 15.69 -1.72
N VAL A 76 -5.15 15.17 -0.70
CA VAL A 76 -6.16 14.14 -0.92
C VAL A 76 -7.36 14.71 -1.68
N ALA A 77 -7.76 15.96 -1.42
CA ALA A 77 -8.83 16.63 -2.18
C ALA A 77 -8.43 16.80 -3.65
N LYS A 78 -7.20 17.25 -3.94
CA LYS A 78 -6.65 17.33 -5.30
C LYS A 78 -6.57 15.96 -5.97
N HIS A 79 -6.24 14.90 -5.20
CA HIS A 79 -6.20 13.54 -5.72
C HIS A 79 -7.56 13.05 -6.20
N LEU A 80 -8.62 13.50 -5.56
CA LEU A 80 -10.02 13.16 -5.85
C LEU A 80 -10.72 14.17 -6.78
N GLU A 81 -9.99 15.16 -7.31
CA GLU A 81 -10.56 16.14 -8.23
C GLU A 81 -11.16 15.46 -9.46
N GLY A 82 -12.39 15.82 -9.82
CA GLY A 82 -13.13 15.18 -10.91
C GLY A 82 -13.72 13.82 -10.59
N CYS A 83 -13.63 13.36 -9.33
CA CYS A 83 -14.27 12.12 -8.87
C CYS A 83 -15.63 12.41 -8.23
N THR A 84 -16.56 11.45 -8.35
CA THR A 84 -17.91 11.52 -7.73
C THR A 84 -18.00 10.68 -6.46
N ALA A 85 -17.12 9.68 -6.32
CA ALA A 85 -17.03 8.80 -5.16
C ALA A 85 -15.58 8.37 -4.96
N ALA A 86 -15.32 7.60 -3.93
CA ALA A 86 -14.03 6.99 -3.72
C ALA A 86 -14.16 5.56 -3.18
N LEU A 87 -13.15 4.73 -3.48
CA LEU A 87 -12.95 3.42 -2.88
C LEU A 87 -11.95 3.57 -1.74
N LEU A 88 -12.30 3.09 -0.56
CA LEU A 88 -11.35 2.83 0.51
C LEU A 88 -10.87 1.39 0.37
N LEU A 89 -9.57 1.18 0.56
CA LEU A 89 -8.92 -0.13 0.44
C LEU A 89 -8.00 -0.36 1.63
N ALA A 90 -8.01 -1.57 2.17
CA ALA A 90 -7.00 -2.06 3.08
C ALA A 90 -6.52 -3.43 2.64
N VAL A 91 -5.20 -3.64 2.65
CA VAL A 91 -4.52 -4.88 2.29
C VAL A 91 -3.54 -5.24 3.39
N THR A 92 -3.43 -6.51 3.74
CA THR A 92 -2.45 -7.03 4.70
C THR A 92 -1.88 -8.36 4.22
N LEU A 93 -0.61 -8.62 4.53
CA LEU A 93 0.01 -9.94 4.32
C LEU A 93 -0.24 -10.90 5.49
N GLY A 94 -0.89 -10.43 6.55
CA GLY A 94 -1.13 -11.21 7.75
C GLY A 94 0.06 -11.25 8.73
N PRO A 95 -0.16 -11.70 9.96
CA PRO A 95 0.83 -11.64 11.05
C PRO A 95 2.01 -12.62 10.87
N GLY A 96 1.86 -13.63 10.02
CA GLY A 96 2.90 -14.61 9.74
C GLY A 96 4.16 -13.98 9.13
N VAL A 97 3.99 -12.98 8.26
CA VAL A 97 5.09 -12.25 7.63
C VAL A 97 5.90 -11.48 8.68
N ASP A 98 5.24 -10.75 9.59
CA ASP A 98 5.91 -10.03 10.66
C ASP A 98 6.66 -10.98 11.61
N ALA A 99 6.08 -12.16 11.91
CA ALA A 99 6.73 -13.18 12.71
C ALA A 99 7.97 -13.76 12.01
N GLN A 100 7.90 -13.98 10.69
CA GLN A 100 9.01 -14.47 9.88
C GLN A 100 10.15 -13.45 9.80
N ILE A 101 9.84 -12.16 9.62
CA ILE A 101 10.84 -11.08 9.62
C ILE A 101 11.59 -11.05 10.97
N ARG A 102 10.86 -11.09 12.09
CA ARG A 102 11.48 -11.14 13.43
C ARG A 102 12.37 -12.38 13.61
N ARG A 103 11.89 -13.54 13.18
CA ARG A 103 12.66 -14.81 13.28
C ARG A 103 13.94 -14.73 12.48
N ALA A 104 13.90 -14.21 11.25
CA ALA A 104 15.09 -14.06 10.40
C ALA A 104 16.13 -13.15 11.07
N GLY A 105 15.72 -12.09 11.76
CA GLY A 105 16.61 -11.12 12.41
C GLY A 105 17.25 -11.60 13.72
N VAL A 106 16.77 -12.68 14.35
CA VAL A 106 17.29 -13.13 15.67
C VAL A 106 18.74 -13.63 15.59
N GLY A 107 19.10 -14.32 14.51
CA GLY A 107 20.45 -14.88 14.34
C GLY A 107 21.27 -14.19 13.26
N ASP A 108 20.64 -13.39 12.40
CA ASP A 108 21.26 -12.76 11.24
C ASP A 108 20.54 -11.43 10.93
N ILE A 109 21.19 -10.33 11.29
CA ILE A 109 20.64 -8.97 11.08
C ILE A 109 20.42 -8.71 9.58
N ALA A 110 21.33 -9.15 8.72
CA ALA A 110 21.21 -8.96 7.27
C ALA A 110 19.98 -9.72 6.71
N ALA A 111 19.74 -10.95 7.19
CA ALA A 111 18.54 -11.71 6.84
C ALA A 111 17.26 -11.03 7.35
N GLY A 112 17.30 -10.41 8.53
CA GLY A 112 16.18 -9.62 9.06
C GLY A 112 15.85 -8.44 8.18
N VAL A 113 16.84 -7.64 7.77
CA VAL A 113 16.67 -6.48 6.88
C VAL A 113 16.22 -6.92 5.49
N ALA A 114 16.80 -7.98 4.94
CA ALA A 114 16.38 -8.56 3.66
C ALA A 114 14.91 -9.02 3.70
N SER A 115 14.52 -9.72 4.77
CA SER A 115 13.13 -10.15 4.97
C SER A 115 12.17 -8.97 5.11
N ASP A 116 12.58 -7.87 5.76
CA ASP A 116 11.76 -6.66 5.88
C ASP A 116 11.56 -5.98 4.50
N ALA A 117 12.62 -5.89 3.70
CA ALA A 117 12.57 -5.36 2.34
C ALA A 117 11.68 -6.21 1.42
N LEU A 118 11.84 -7.54 1.47
CA LEU A 118 10.99 -8.49 0.77
C LEU A 118 9.52 -8.38 1.19
N GLY A 119 9.26 -8.23 2.49
CA GLY A 119 7.90 -8.03 3.01
C GLY A 119 7.26 -6.74 2.51
N SER A 120 8.05 -5.67 2.32
CA SER A 120 7.56 -4.41 1.72
C SER A 120 7.23 -4.59 0.24
N ALA A 121 8.10 -5.24 -0.54
CA ALA A 121 7.83 -5.53 -1.96
C ALA A 121 6.58 -6.40 -2.12
N LEU A 122 6.43 -7.43 -1.29
CA LEU A 122 5.26 -8.31 -1.32
C LEU A 122 3.96 -7.59 -0.92
N ALA A 123 4.02 -6.64 0.01
CA ALA A 123 2.85 -5.83 0.38
C ALA A 123 2.39 -4.93 -0.78
N GLU A 124 3.33 -4.33 -1.51
CA GLU A 124 3.02 -3.56 -2.72
C GLU A 124 2.43 -4.45 -3.82
N GLN A 125 3.01 -5.62 -4.09
CA GLN A 125 2.44 -6.58 -5.05
C GLN A 125 1.00 -6.98 -4.67
N ALA A 126 0.71 -7.22 -3.39
CA ALA A 126 -0.64 -7.54 -2.94
C ALA A 126 -1.59 -6.35 -3.11
N ALA A 127 -1.12 -5.13 -2.88
CA ALA A 127 -1.92 -3.92 -3.09
C ALA A 127 -2.16 -3.63 -4.59
N GLU A 128 -1.18 -3.90 -5.45
CA GLU A 128 -1.32 -3.82 -6.91
C GLU A 128 -2.34 -4.83 -7.43
N ALA A 129 -2.30 -6.07 -6.93
CA ALA A 129 -3.29 -7.09 -7.28
C ALA A 129 -4.71 -6.66 -6.83
N ALA A 130 -4.85 -6.11 -5.62
CA ALA A 130 -6.13 -5.57 -5.14
C ALA A 130 -6.61 -4.41 -6.02
N GLU A 131 -5.73 -3.49 -6.38
CA GLU A 131 -6.06 -2.37 -7.27
C GLU A 131 -6.50 -2.87 -8.65
N ALA A 132 -5.84 -3.88 -9.22
CA ALA A 132 -6.20 -4.45 -10.52
C ALA A 132 -7.62 -5.03 -10.51
N GLU A 133 -8.01 -5.75 -9.46
CA GLU A 133 -9.37 -6.28 -9.28
C GLU A 133 -10.40 -5.15 -9.16
N LEU A 134 -10.09 -4.10 -8.39
CA LEU A 134 -10.97 -2.93 -8.26
C LEU A 134 -11.11 -2.16 -9.58
N ARG A 135 -10.05 -2.06 -10.37
CA ARG A 135 -10.12 -1.46 -11.72
C ARG A 135 -11.01 -2.26 -12.65
N GLN A 136 -10.95 -3.59 -12.61
CA GLN A 136 -11.86 -4.45 -13.38
C GLN A 136 -13.31 -4.28 -12.90
N TRP A 137 -13.53 -4.21 -11.58
CA TRP A 137 -14.85 -3.94 -11.01
C TRP A 137 -15.41 -2.60 -11.50
N ALA A 138 -14.62 -1.52 -11.45
CA ALA A 138 -15.01 -0.19 -11.94
C ALA A 138 -15.29 -0.20 -13.45
N ALA A 139 -14.43 -0.82 -14.25
CA ALA A 139 -14.58 -0.90 -15.70
C ALA A 139 -15.88 -1.61 -16.11
N ARG A 140 -16.31 -2.65 -15.38
CA ARG A 140 -17.61 -3.31 -15.63
C ARG A 140 -18.81 -2.38 -15.42
N GLN A 141 -18.63 -1.26 -14.73
CA GLN A 141 -19.65 -0.24 -14.48
C GLN A 141 -19.43 1.03 -15.34
N GLY A 142 -18.50 1.00 -16.29
CA GLY A 142 -18.14 2.16 -17.10
C GLY A 142 -17.44 3.26 -16.28
N LYS A 143 -16.80 2.90 -15.14
CA LYS A 143 -16.11 3.83 -14.25
C LYS A 143 -14.60 3.73 -14.40
N TYR A 144 -13.92 4.81 -13.99
CA TYR A 144 -12.47 4.94 -13.99
C TYR A 144 -11.98 5.17 -12.56
N LEU A 145 -10.79 4.67 -12.24
CA LEU A 145 -10.17 4.88 -10.94
C LEU A 145 -8.88 5.70 -11.06
N THR A 146 -8.65 6.58 -10.08
CA THR A 146 -7.32 7.16 -9.85
C THR A 146 -6.32 6.08 -9.44
N GLY A 147 -5.04 6.43 -9.29
CA GLY A 147 -4.09 5.60 -8.54
C GLY A 147 -4.42 5.54 -7.06
N ARG A 148 -3.74 4.65 -6.33
CA ARG A 148 -3.82 4.60 -4.86
C ARG A 148 -3.16 5.84 -4.25
N TYR A 149 -3.78 6.40 -3.21
CA TYR A 149 -3.21 7.43 -2.37
C TYR A 149 -3.37 7.01 -0.90
N SER A 150 -2.32 7.08 -0.12
CA SER A 150 -2.27 6.53 1.25
C SER A 150 -2.08 7.61 2.31
N PRO A 151 -2.64 7.46 3.53
CA PRO A 151 -2.33 8.34 4.65
C PRO A 151 -0.82 8.42 4.91
N GLY A 152 -0.34 9.63 5.20
CA GLY A 152 1.09 9.92 5.35
C GLY A 152 1.75 10.45 4.08
N TYR A 153 1.07 10.43 2.92
CA TYR A 153 1.53 11.12 1.72
C TYR A 153 1.00 12.55 1.68
N GLY A 154 1.84 13.46 1.20
CA GLY A 154 1.53 14.89 1.15
C GLY A 154 1.13 15.41 2.53
N ASP A 155 -0.01 16.12 2.59
CA ASP A 155 -0.61 16.63 3.82
C ASP A 155 -1.74 15.74 4.39
N TRP A 156 -2.00 14.55 3.79
CA TRP A 156 -3.00 13.62 4.31
C TRP A 156 -2.46 12.90 5.56
N PRO A 157 -2.94 13.25 6.78
CA PRO A 157 -2.26 12.84 8.00
C PRO A 157 -2.45 11.36 8.32
N LEU A 158 -1.45 10.73 8.94
CA LEU A 158 -1.59 9.36 9.47
C LEU A 158 -2.71 9.21 10.51
N ALA A 159 -3.12 10.31 11.13
CA ALA A 159 -4.22 10.33 12.11
C ALA A 159 -5.58 9.90 11.53
N VAL A 160 -5.74 9.82 10.20
CA VAL A 160 -6.94 9.28 9.55
C VAL A 160 -6.98 7.75 9.54
N GLN A 161 -5.87 7.06 9.81
CA GLN A 161 -5.79 5.59 9.80
C GLN A 161 -6.88 4.91 10.65
N PRO A 162 -7.14 5.33 11.91
CA PRO A 162 -8.22 4.74 12.70
C PRO A 162 -9.59 4.89 12.07
N LEU A 163 -9.86 6.02 11.40
CA LEU A 163 -11.14 6.27 10.72
C LEU A 163 -11.32 5.36 9.50
N LEU A 164 -10.26 5.21 8.68
CA LEU A 164 -10.22 4.27 7.57
C LEU A 164 -10.44 2.83 8.04
N ALA A 165 -9.72 2.42 9.08
CA ALA A 165 -9.83 1.07 9.64
C ALA A 165 -11.24 0.79 10.19
N ALA A 166 -11.85 1.75 10.86
CA ALA A 166 -13.21 1.65 11.37
C ALA A 166 -14.24 1.55 10.22
N ALA A 167 -14.14 2.42 9.20
CA ALA A 167 -15.02 2.40 8.05
C ALA A 167 -14.95 1.05 7.30
N LEU A 168 -13.76 0.52 7.14
CA LEU A 168 -13.51 -0.77 6.47
C LEU A 168 -13.77 -1.99 7.36
N ASP A 169 -13.96 -1.82 8.68
CA ASP A 169 -14.05 -2.91 9.66
C ASP A 169 -12.86 -3.88 9.54
N THR A 170 -11.66 -3.31 9.41
CA THR A 170 -10.45 -4.07 9.05
C THR A 170 -10.08 -5.12 10.07
N ALA A 171 -10.32 -4.87 11.37
CA ALA A 171 -10.01 -5.80 12.45
C ALA A 171 -10.75 -7.14 12.26
N ARG A 172 -12.04 -7.07 12.00
CA ARG A 172 -12.88 -8.26 11.83
C ARG A 172 -12.71 -8.89 10.47
N ARG A 173 -12.59 -8.09 9.39
CA ARG A 173 -12.60 -8.57 8.01
C ARG A 173 -11.24 -9.01 7.49
N ALA A 174 -10.17 -8.34 7.92
CA ALA A 174 -8.81 -8.60 7.44
C ALA A 174 -7.82 -8.97 8.56
N GLY A 175 -8.19 -8.81 9.84
CA GLY A 175 -7.26 -8.99 10.96
C GLY A 175 -6.20 -7.88 11.01
N LEU A 176 -6.57 -6.68 10.54
CA LEU A 176 -5.72 -5.50 10.48
C LEU A 176 -6.22 -4.46 11.48
N CYS A 177 -5.36 -4.08 12.42
CA CYS A 177 -5.63 -3.07 13.44
C CYS A 177 -4.73 -1.85 13.24
N VAL A 178 -5.07 -0.77 13.93
CA VAL A 178 -4.26 0.46 14.01
C VAL A 178 -3.80 0.63 15.45
N THR A 179 -2.51 0.91 15.64
CA THR A 179 -1.94 1.19 16.98
C THR A 179 -2.26 2.63 17.42
N GLU A 180 -1.99 2.94 18.68
CA GLU A 180 -2.13 4.30 19.26
C GLU A 180 -1.30 5.35 18.49
N ASN A 181 -0.19 4.93 17.87
CA ASN A 181 0.66 5.80 17.04
C ASN A 181 0.24 5.80 15.56
N ASN A 182 -0.98 5.39 15.23
CA ASN A 182 -1.52 5.32 13.89
C ASN A 182 -0.75 4.40 12.92
N LEU A 183 -0.01 3.40 13.43
CA LEU A 183 0.68 2.41 12.62
C LEU A 183 -0.19 1.18 12.41
N LEU A 184 -0.09 0.59 11.23
CA LEU A 184 -0.80 -0.65 10.90
C LEU A 184 -0.16 -1.87 11.55
N THR A 185 -0.97 -2.80 12.04
CA THR A 185 -0.55 -4.10 12.53
C THR A 185 -1.52 -5.20 12.05
N PRO A 186 -1.04 -6.19 11.29
CA PRO A 186 0.36 -6.48 10.89
C PRO A 186 1.05 -5.32 10.15
N ARG A 187 2.37 -5.21 10.27
CA ARG A 187 3.16 -4.09 9.73
C ARG A 187 3.19 -4.07 8.19
N LYS A 188 3.20 -5.24 7.56
CA LYS A 188 3.19 -5.37 6.10
C LYS A 188 1.75 -5.31 5.59
N SER A 189 1.20 -4.10 5.70
CA SER A 189 -0.17 -3.74 5.35
C SER A 189 -0.20 -2.34 4.73
N ILE A 190 -1.19 -2.10 3.89
CA ILE A 190 -1.39 -0.84 3.17
C ILE A 190 -2.87 -0.46 3.29
N THR A 191 -3.13 0.81 3.56
CA THR A 191 -4.45 1.43 3.39
C THR A 191 -4.35 2.52 2.35
N ALA A 192 -5.39 2.67 1.53
CA ALA A 192 -5.40 3.66 0.46
C ALA A 192 -6.81 4.11 0.13
N ILE A 193 -6.89 5.25 -0.58
CA ILE A 193 -8.07 5.73 -1.26
C ILE A 193 -7.81 5.76 -2.77
N LEU A 194 -8.84 5.43 -3.56
CA LEU A 194 -8.86 5.57 -5.02
C LEU A 194 -10.12 6.36 -5.38
N GLY A 195 -9.99 7.44 -6.13
CA GLY A 195 -11.15 8.19 -6.62
C GLY A 195 -11.88 7.42 -7.73
N VAL A 196 -13.20 7.56 -7.77
CA VAL A 196 -14.09 6.96 -8.78
C VAL A 196 -14.69 8.06 -9.64
N SER A 197 -14.61 7.93 -10.96
CA SER A 197 -15.11 8.90 -11.93
C SER A 197 -15.81 8.19 -13.11
N ASP A 198 -16.68 8.91 -13.82
CA ASP A 198 -17.32 8.49 -15.06
C ASP A 198 -16.49 8.84 -16.32
N HIS A 199 -15.36 9.51 -16.13
CA HIS A 199 -14.41 9.84 -17.19
C HIS A 199 -12.97 9.50 -16.76
N PRO A 200 -12.01 9.39 -17.71
CA PRO A 200 -10.63 9.08 -17.36
C PRO A 200 -10.02 10.11 -16.41
N VAL A 201 -9.58 9.65 -15.25
CA VAL A 201 -8.90 10.45 -14.21
C VAL A 201 -7.54 9.84 -13.88
N ARG A 202 -6.57 10.70 -13.54
CA ARG A 202 -5.23 10.24 -13.12
C ARG A 202 -5.00 10.35 -11.63
N GLY A 203 -5.76 11.22 -10.96
CA GLY A 203 -5.51 11.63 -9.58
C GLY A 203 -4.23 12.47 -9.46
N HIS A 204 -4.00 12.99 -8.27
CA HIS A 204 -2.74 13.64 -7.95
C HIS A 204 -1.68 12.57 -7.80
N LEU A 205 -0.83 12.41 -8.81
CA LEU A 205 0.28 11.46 -8.71
C LEU A 205 1.19 11.92 -7.58
N ALA A 206 1.50 11.01 -6.66
CA ALA A 206 2.61 11.15 -5.73
C ALA A 206 3.92 11.19 -6.53
N GLY A 207 4.12 12.25 -7.31
CA GLY A 207 5.29 12.41 -8.16
C GLY A 207 6.42 13.10 -7.44
N CYS A 208 7.61 13.07 -8.03
CA CYS A 208 8.79 13.76 -7.51
C CYS A 208 8.57 15.25 -7.22
N GLY A 209 7.54 15.88 -7.80
CA GLY A 209 7.16 17.26 -7.55
C GLY A 209 6.67 17.51 -6.13
N HIS A 210 5.98 16.56 -5.53
CA HIS A 210 5.32 16.65 -4.20
C HIS A 210 5.99 15.76 -3.14
N CYS A 211 7.05 15.02 -3.51
CA CYS A 211 7.76 14.13 -2.62
C CYS A 211 8.44 14.90 -1.47
N VAL A 212 8.27 14.46 -0.23
CA VAL A 212 8.93 15.05 0.95
C VAL A 212 10.46 15.00 0.86
N LEU A 213 11.02 14.10 0.06
CA LEU A 213 12.45 13.99 -0.21
C LEU A 213 12.91 14.87 -1.40
N ARG A 214 12.01 15.65 -2.03
CA ARG A 214 12.28 16.39 -3.27
C ARG A 214 13.59 17.14 -3.30
N THR A 215 13.96 17.80 -2.21
CA THR A 215 15.16 18.64 -2.12
C THR A 215 16.45 17.86 -1.89
N ARG A 216 16.36 16.62 -1.37
CA ARG A 216 17.52 15.79 -1.00
C ARG A 216 17.48 14.38 -1.63
N CYS A 217 16.60 14.16 -2.60
CA CYS A 217 16.46 12.86 -3.27
C CYS A 217 17.61 12.64 -4.27
N GLU A 218 18.38 11.59 -4.09
CA GLU A 218 19.50 11.22 -4.97
C GLU A 218 19.04 10.79 -6.37
N TYR A 219 17.88 10.16 -6.49
CA TYR A 219 17.30 9.82 -7.78
C TYR A 219 16.98 11.06 -8.60
N ARG A 220 16.32 12.04 -7.98
CA ARG A 220 16.01 13.32 -8.63
C ARG A 220 17.25 14.10 -9.03
N LYS A 221 18.31 14.08 -8.25
CA LYS A 221 19.60 14.70 -8.60
C LYS A 221 20.21 14.10 -9.87
N ARG A 222 19.88 12.83 -10.16
CA ARG A 222 20.31 12.11 -11.36
C ARG A 222 19.32 12.24 -12.54
N GLY A 223 18.23 13.00 -12.38
CA GLY A 223 17.21 13.16 -13.42
C GLY A 223 16.30 11.94 -13.61
N ILE A 224 16.31 10.97 -12.69
CA ILE A 224 15.49 9.75 -12.73
C ILE A 224 14.46 9.75 -11.59
N THR A 225 13.46 8.87 -11.66
CA THR A 225 12.49 8.66 -10.60
C THR A 225 12.76 7.36 -9.86
N CYS A 226 12.39 7.27 -8.58
CA CYS A 226 12.50 6.02 -7.82
C CYS A 226 11.57 4.90 -8.33
N ALA A 227 10.69 5.21 -9.28
CA ALA A 227 9.79 4.25 -9.92
C ALA A 227 10.25 3.81 -11.32
N SER A 228 11.36 4.35 -11.84
CA SER A 228 11.80 4.15 -13.23
C SER A 228 13.08 3.31 -13.38
N GLU A 229 13.46 2.55 -12.33
CA GLU A 229 14.55 1.55 -12.41
C GLU A 229 14.01 0.15 -12.14
#